data_022ba90ef521ceca2a4d3ce6522f8ed7
#
_entry.id   022ba90ef521ceca2a4d3ce6522f8ed7
#
_cell.length_a   1.000
_cell.length_b   1.000
_cell.length_c   1.000
_cell.angle_alpha   90.00
_cell.angle_beta   90.00
_cell.angle_gamma   90.00
#
_symmetry.space_group_name_H-M   'P 1'
#
loop_
_entity.id
_entity.type
_entity.pdbx_description
1 polymer ?
#
loop_
_entity_poly.entity_id
_entity_poly.type
_entity_poly.pdbx_seq_one_letter_code
_entity_poly.pdbx_strand_id
1 'polypeptide(L)'
;MEDSRHDRPISVAMLALGGQGGGVLTGWLVETAEANGYLAQSTYVAGVAQRTGATVYCVEMFPRHVAEAAGKTPVFTPYPIPGDVDLVIAGEMAETGRAIEKGFVTPNITTLIASSHRVYSMPEKEALGDGIVDLAKVADVAARAARQFVCFDMQKAADETGSVVSSVMLGAIAASGALPFERQAFEDTIRNTGKAVESNLRGFAAGFNGIGNAPAASERESAQKTVLPDADSRALAARIRSELPAAVGEIGLHGTLRVLDYQDSRYADDYIDRLITFAKLDKADADFSLTKEVARQLALQMSYEDTIRVADLKTRSARIGRIREQVAVTDEQPLRVVEYFHPRIEEVCDTLPAFLGSAILRSTFLRRLLAPFFRKGRNIATTSMSGYLFLHFVAKMKRFRRGTYRFHQQQILIDDWLERVSSAALHDYDYALSIARCIEIVKGYGDTYERGLSRYRATIGATDQSRSADAVRRLHRAALADEKGNVFRETLASMEANG
;
A
#
# COMPACT_ATOMS: atom_id res chain seq x y z
N MET A 1 -40.94 24.64 -10.14
CA MET A 1 -40.83 23.24 -9.75
C MET A 1 -40.25 23.25 -8.33
N GLU A 2 -41.16 23.30 -7.33
CA GLU A 2 -40.81 23.27 -5.93
C GLU A 2 -40.19 21.91 -5.58
N ASP A 3 -39.17 22.00 -4.78
CA ASP A 3 -38.18 20.96 -4.51
C ASP A 3 -38.80 19.74 -3.79
N SER A 4 -39.06 18.67 -4.52
CA SER A 4 -39.59 17.41 -3.99
C SER A 4 -38.63 16.67 -3.03
N ARG A 5 -37.59 17.33 -2.53
CA ARG A 5 -36.62 16.82 -1.57
C ARG A 5 -37.14 16.73 -0.14
N HIS A 6 -38.32 17.27 0.15
CA HIS A 6 -38.86 17.29 1.51
C HIS A 6 -39.64 16.01 1.90
N ASP A 7 -39.88 15.11 0.97
CA ASP A 7 -40.72 13.93 1.20
C ASP A 7 -39.94 12.65 1.58
N ARG A 8 -38.61 12.68 1.55
CA ARG A 8 -37.75 11.54 1.96
C ARG A 8 -36.62 11.99 2.89
N PRO A 9 -36.05 11.05 3.70
CA PRO A 9 -34.85 11.32 4.47
C PRO A 9 -33.67 11.73 3.58
N ILE A 10 -32.83 12.64 4.09
CA ILE A 10 -31.51 12.90 3.52
C ILE A 10 -30.60 11.77 4.00
N SER A 11 -29.99 11.04 3.06
CA SER A 11 -29.11 9.91 3.33
C SER A 11 -27.65 10.26 3.12
N VAL A 12 -26.82 9.98 4.13
CA VAL A 12 -25.38 10.21 4.11
C VAL A 12 -24.64 8.91 4.36
N ALA A 13 -23.76 8.53 3.45
CA ALA A 13 -22.86 7.39 3.63
C ALA A 13 -21.43 7.86 3.81
N MET A 14 -20.73 7.32 4.81
CA MET A 14 -19.30 7.56 4.98
C MET A 14 -18.54 6.24 4.99
N LEU A 15 -17.50 6.15 4.18
CA LEU A 15 -16.58 5.03 4.16
C LEU A 15 -15.23 5.52 4.68
N ALA A 16 -14.80 4.98 5.82
CA ALA A 16 -13.57 5.41 6.48
C ALA A 16 -12.80 4.24 7.08
N LEU A 17 -11.50 4.33 7.05
CA LEU A 17 -10.62 3.41 7.76
C LEU A 17 -10.60 3.73 9.26
N GLY A 18 -10.19 2.75 10.07
CA GLY A 18 -9.97 2.97 11.50
C GLY A 18 -8.97 4.11 11.74
N GLY A 19 -9.31 5.03 12.63
CA GLY A 19 -8.48 6.22 12.94
C GLY A 19 -8.82 7.48 12.15
N GLN A 20 -9.65 7.42 11.09
CA GLN A 20 -10.04 8.60 10.31
C GLN A 20 -11.22 9.40 10.91
N GLY A 21 -11.63 9.07 12.15
CA GLY A 21 -12.62 9.85 12.88
C GLY A 21 -14.06 9.72 12.38
N GLY A 22 -14.42 8.61 11.71
CA GLY A 22 -15.77 8.42 11.15
C GLY A 22 -16.88 8.53 12.20
N GLY A 23 -16.70 7.93 13.37
CA GLY A 23 -17.67 8.05 14.45
C GLY A 23 -17.82 9.47 15.02
N VAL A 24 -16.73 10.26 15.03
CA VAL A 24 -16.77 11.67 15.44
C VAL A 24 -17.55 12.49 14.42
N LEU A 25 -17.24 12.31 13.13
CA LEU A 25 -17.91 13.05 12.04
C LEU A 25 -19.41 12.75 12.02
N THR A 26 -19.80 11.48 12.11
CA THR A 26 -21.24 11.12 12.13
C THR A 26 -21.97 11.64 13.38
N GLY A 27 -21.29 11.66 14.53
CA GLY A 27 -21.82 12.33 15.72
C GLY A 27 -22.09 13.80 15.50
N TRP A 28 -21.12 14.54 14.93
CA TRP A 28 -21.29 15.96 14.58
C TRP A 28 -22.42 16.19 13.58
N LEU A 29 -22.60 15.30 12.59
CA LEU A 29 -23.69 15.42 11.62
C LEU A 29 -25.06 15.25 12.29
N VAL A 30 -25.20 14.29 13.20
CA VAL A 30 -26.42 14.09 13.97
C VAL A 30 -26.71 15.30 14.86
N GLU A 31 -25.73 15.77 15.63
CA GLU A 31 -25.88 16.94 16.50
C GLU A 31 -26.25 18.20 15.70
N THR A 32 -25.60 18.42 14.54
CA THR A 32 -25.94 19.54 13.64
C THR A 32 -27.38 19.43 13.15
N ALA A 33 -27.81 18.24 12.72
CA ALA A 33 -29.18 18.03 12.22
C ALA A 33 -30.23 18.24 13.34
N GLU A 34 -30.02 17.69 14.52
CA GLU A 34 -30.94 17.83 15.65
C GLU A 34 -31.07 19.27 16.12
N ALA A 35 -29.94 20.01 16.21
CA ALA A 35 -29.91 21.42 16.57
C ALA A 35 -30.65 22.32 15.57
N ASN A 36 -30.77 21.86 14.32
CA ASN A 36 -31.46 22.59 13.23
C ASN A 36 -32.85 22.03 12.89
N GLY A 37 -33.48 21.33 13.82
CA GLY A 37 -34.88 20.93 13.70
C GLY A 37 -35.12 19.65 12.84
N TYR A 38 -34.12 18.79 12.73
CA TYR A 38 -34.25 17.48 12.10
C TYR A 38 -34.35 16.36 13.16
N LEU A 39 -34.96 15.26 12.77
CA LEU A 39 -34.78 13.95 13.42
C LEU A 39 -33.63 13.26 12.71
N ALA A 40 -32.63 12.76 13.44
CA ALA A 40 -31.48 12.13 12.84
C ALA A 40 -31.09 10.85 13.55
N GLN A 41 -30.51 9.91 12.80
CA GLN A 41 -29.97 8.66 13.30
C GLN A 41 -28.65 8.35 12.62
N SER A 42 -27.69 7.85 13.37
CA SER A 42 -26.47 7.26 12.82
C SER A 42 -26.35 5.78 13.16
N THR A 43 -25.88 5.03 12.19
CA THR A 43 -25.55 3.60 12.36
C THR A 43 -24.19 3.35 11.71
N TYR A 44 -23.58 2.22 12.05
CA TYR A 44 -22.35 1.81 11.37
C TYR A 44 -22.26 0.29 11.24
N VAL A 45 -21.65 -0.15 10.16
CA VAL A 45 -21.25 -1.53 9.95
C VAL A 45 -19.73 -1.56 9.97
N ALA A 46 -19.17 -2.09 11.05
CA ALA A 46 -17.74 -2.20 11.21
C ALA A 46 -17.15 -3.11 10.14
N GLY A 47 -16.21 -2.59 9.37
CA GLY A 47 -15.35 -3.41 8.53
C GLY A 47 -14.45 -4.26 9.41
N VAL A 48 -14.38 -5.58 9.12
CA VAL A 48 -13.47 -6.46 9.85
C VAL A 48 -12.05 -6.06 9.47
N ALA A 49 -11.28 -5.56 10.43
CA ALA A 49 -9.91 -5.06 10.23
C ALA A 49 -8.98 -6.07 9.52
N GLN A 50 -9.29 -7.34 9.63
CA GLN A 50 -8.56 -8.44 9.00
C GLN A 50 -8.78 -8.56 7.48
N ARG A 51 -9.80 -7.92 6.90
CA ARG A 51 -10.09 -8.06 5.47
C ARG A 51 -9.99 -6.75 4.68
N THR A 52 -10.50 -5.65 5.18
CA THR A 52 -10.43 -4.37 4.46
C THR A 52 -10.35 -3.15 5.38
N GLY A 53 -10.68 -3.31 6.68
CA GLY A 53 -10.53 -2.26 7.69
C GLY A 53 -11.50 -1.07 7.57
N ALA A 54 -12.25 -0.94 6.49
CA ALA A 54 -13.15 0.19 6.31
C ALA A 54 -14.51 -0.07 6.98
N THR A 55 -14.95 0.92 7.74
CA THR A 55 -16.28 0.98 8.33
C THR A 55 -17.19 1.80 7.43
N VAL A 56 -18.40 1.31 7.20
CA VAL A 56 -19.47 2.05 6.54
C VAL A 56 -20.36 2.65 7.60
N TYR A 57 -20.41 3.96 7.65
CA TYR A 57 -21.36 4.71 8.49
C TYR A 57 -22.54 5.18 7.64
N CYS A 58 -23.73 5.18 8.23
CA CYS A 58 -24.95 5.70 7.65
C CYS A 58 -25.51 6.77 8.58
N VAL A 59 -25.82 7.94 8.06
CA VAL A 59 -26.58 8.96 8.77
C VAL A 59 -27.82 9.30 7.94
N GLU A 60 -28.97 9.19 8.54
CA GLU A 60 -30.22 9.64 7.93
C GLU A 60 -30.85 10.74 8.77
N MET A 61 -31.42 11.73 8.10
CA MET A 61 -32.05 12.86 8.75
C MET A 61 -33.33 13.30 8.01
N PHE A 62 -34.34 13.67 8.77
CA PHE A 62 -35.66 14.05 8.26
C PHE A 62 -36.18 15.30 9.00
N PRO A 63 -36.79 16.29 8.32
CA PRO A 63 -37.28 17.48 8.97
C PRO A 63 -38.35 17.16 10.02
N ARG A 64 -38.13 17.57 11.27
CA ARG A 64 -39.04 17.31 12.42
C ARG A 64 -40.43 17.85 12.19
N HIS A 65 -40.56 19.08 11.67
CA HIS A 65 -41.86 19.73 11.41
C HIS A 65 -42.71 18.96 10.40
N VAL A 66 -42.08 18.31 9.40
CA VAL A 66 -42.80 17.46 8.41
C VAL A 66 -43.33 16.20 9.07
N ALA A 67 -42.51 15.55 9.91
CA ALA A 67 -42.92 14.37 10.65
C ALA A 67 -44.09 14.67 11.61
N GLU A 68 -44.00 15.77 12.34
CA GLU A 68 -45.05 16.24 13.26
C GLU A 68 -46.36 16.59 12.52
N ALA A 69 -46.27 17.30 11.41
CA ALA A 69 -47.42 17.64 10.57
C ALA A 69 -48.11 16.38 10.00
N ALA A 70 -47.34 15.36 9.65
CA ALA A 70 -47.85 14.08 9.18
C ALA A 70 -48.38 13.16 10.31
N GLY A 71 -48.10 13.50 11.58
CA GLY A 71 -48.41 12.65 12.73
C GLY A 71 -47.70 11.30 12.71
N LYS A 72 -46.53 11.20 12.08
CA LYS A 72 -45.77 9.94 11.89
C LYS A 72 -44.31 10.12 12.28
N THR A 73 -43.75 9.06 12.85
CA THR A 73 -42.28 8.99 13.10
C THR A 73 -41.60 8.40 11.88
N PRO A 74 -40.56 9.04 11.34
CA PRO A 74 -39.81 8.47 10.24
C PRO A 74 -39.09 7.18 10.68
N VAL A 75 -39.03 6.22 9.76
CA VAL A 75 -38.25 5.00 9.94
C VAL A 75 -36.98 5.12 9.13
N PHE A 76 -35.84 5.11 9.81
CA PHE A 76 -34.53 5.21 9.20
C PHE A 76 -33.92 3.84 8.87
N THR A 77 -33.13 3.79 7.82
CA THR A 77 -32.44 2.55 7.44
C THR A 77 -31.15 2.36 8.25
N PRO A 78 -30.79 1.11 8.58
CA PRO A 78 -29.53 0.85 9.29
C PRO A 78 -28.30 0.85 8.37
N TYR A 79 -28.48 0.94 7.04
CA TYR A 79 -27.43 0.86 6.04
C TYR A 79 -27.79 1.69 4.80
N PRO A 80 -26.80 2.35 4.14
CA PRO A 80 -27.09 3.15 2.96
C PRO A 80 -27.73 2.33 1.85
N ILE A 81 -28.80 2.86 1.24
CA ILE A 81 -29.50 2.19 0.14
C ILE A 81 -28.79 2.53 -1.17
N PRO A 82 -28.30 1.53 -1.95
CA PRO A 82 -27.74 1.79 -3.26
C PRO A 82 -28.71 2.56 -4.17
N GLY A 83 -28.19 3.62 -4.80
CA GLY A 83 -28.99 4.47 -5.67
C GLY A 83 -29.75 5.60 -4.97
N ASP A 84 -29.76 5.65 -3.63
CA ASP A 84 -30.54 6.64 -2.86
C ASP A 84 -29.72 7.31 -1.75
N VAL A 85 -28.48 7.72 -2.06
CA VAL A 85 -27.57 8.42 -1.12
C VAL A 85 -27.29 9.82 -1.64
N ASP A 86 -27.61 10.84 -0.84
CA ASP A 86 -27.43 12.26 -1.21
C ASP A 86 -25.98 12.70 -1.10
N LEU A 87 -25.28 12.23 -0.06
CA LEU A 87 -23.90 12.58 0.25
C LEU A 87 -23.08 11.35 0.56
N VAL A 88 -21.98 11.16 -0.15
CA VAL A 88 -21.00 10.13 0.13
C VAL A 88 -19.68 10.79 0.53
N ILE A 89 -19.11 10.32 1.66
CA ILE A 89 -17.81 10.78 2.16
C ILE A 89 -16.86 9.59 2.13
N ALA A 90 -15.75 9.72 1.42
CA ALA A 90 -14.69 8.72 1.37
C ALA A 90 -13.43 9.24 2.07
N GLY A 91 -13.03 8.57 3.14
CA GLY A 91 -11.87 8.95 3.94
C GLY A 91 -10.53 8.83 3.20
N GLU A 92 -10.51 8.08 2.09
CA GLU A 92 -9.37 7.96 1.19
C GLU A 92 -9.85 7.46 -0.20
N MET A 93 -8.97 7.49 -1.20
CA MET A 93 -9.39 7.31 -2.60
C MET A 93 -9.83 5.87 -2.94
N ALA A 94 -9.27 4.83 -2.31
CA ALA A 94 -9.74 3.45 -2.56
C ALA A 94 -11.15 3.24 -2.00
N GLU A 95 -11.53 3.94 -0.93
CA GLU A 95 -12.89 3.93 -0.40
C GLU A 95 -13.89 4.63 -1.34
N THR A 96 -13.41 5.62 -2.13
CA THR A 96 -14.19 6.21 -3.23
C THR A 96 -14.57 5.14 -4.25
N GLY A 97 -13.61 4.35 -4.71
CA GLY A 97 -13.87 3.22 -5.63
C GLY A 97 -14.87 2.22 -5.05
N ARG A 98 -14.72 1.88 -3.77
CA ARG A 98 -15.64 0.98 -3.07
C ARG A 98 -17.05 1.55 -2.93
N ALA A 99 -17.21 2.85 -2.68
CA ALA A 99 -18.52 3.48 -2.61
C ALA A 99 -19.26 3.41 -3.95
N ILE A 100 -18.52 3.58 -5.05
CA ILE A 100 -19.05 3.43 -6.42
C ILE A 100 -19.45 1.99 -6.70
N GLU A 101 -18.57 1.02 -6.36
CA GLU A 101 -18.84 -0.41 -6.54
C GLU A 101 -20.07 -0.87 -5.75
N LYS A 102 -20.28 -0.33 -4.56
CA LYS A 102 -21.49 -0.59 -3.75
C LYS A 102 -22.76 0.09 -4.27
N GLY A 103 -22.67 0.92 -5.31
CA GLY A 103 -23.80 1.63 -5.88
C GLY A 103 -24.29 2.81 -5.02
N PHE A 104 -23.49 3.31 -4.07
CA PHE A 104 -23.86 4.47 -3.25
C PHE A 104 -23.74 5.78 -4.00
N VAL A 105 -22.96 5.84 -5.08
CA VAL A 105 -22.71 7.03 -5.87
C VAL A 105 -23.50 6.98 -7.16
N THR A 106 -24.31 8.01 -7.41
CA THR A 106 -25.13 8.14 -8.63
C THR A 106 -25.00 9.54 -9.24
N PRO A 107 -25.04 9.67 -10.58
CA PRO A 107 -24.79 10.94 -11.26
C PRO A 107 -25.92 11.96 -11.07
N ASN A 108 -27.11 11.51 -10.67
CA ASN A 108 -28.27 12.41 -10.56
C ASN A 108 -28.47 12.98 -9.15
N ILE A 109 -27.99 12.26 -8.11
CA ILE A 109 -28.33 12.57 -6.72
C ILE A 109 -27.08 12.89 -5.92
N THR A 110 -26.03 12.07 -6.02
CA THR A 110 -24.97 12.02 -5.04
C THR A 110 -23.91 13.10 -5.18
N THR A 111 -23.70 13.85 -4.12
CA THR A 111 -22.45 14.61 -3.92
C THR A 111 -21.42 13.67 -3.30
N LEU A 112 -20.27 13.52 -3.95
CA LEU A 112 -19.16 12.67 -3.50
C LEU A 112 -17.99 13.55 -3.04
N ILE A 113 -17.61 13.40 -1.77
CA ILE A 113 -16.48 14.09 -1.15
C ILE A 113 -15.42 13.06 -0.79
N ALA A 114 -14.21 13.17 -1.34
CA ALA A 114 -13.13 12.22 -1.14
C ALA A 114 -11.83 12.90 -0.72
N SER A 115 -11.06 12.24 0.14
CA SER A 115 -9.67 12.64 0.38
C SER A 115 -8.75 11.96 -0.62
N SER A 116 -7.86 12.74 -1.23
CA SER A 116 -6.88 12.23 -2.20
C SER A 116 -5.66 11.55 -1.54
N HIS A 117 -5.49 11.66 -0.22
CA HIS A 117 -4.37 11.01 0.44
C HIS A 117 -4.43 9.48 0.31
N ARG A 118 -3.28 8.84 0.41
CA ARG A 118 -3.13 7.41 0.12
C ARG A 118 -2.94 6.59 1.39
N VAL A 119 -3.82 5.62 1.60
CA VAL A 119 -3.63 4.53 2.56
C VAL A 119 -3.74 3.21 1.81
N TYR A 120 -2.67 2.40 1.84
CA TYR A 120 -2.73 1.08 1.20
C TYR A 120 -3.65 0.16 1.99
N SER A 121 -4.67 -0.36 1.32
CA SER A 121 -5.60 -1.35 1.87
C SER A 121 -4.91 -2.70 2.12
N MET A 122 -5.51 -3.56 2.94
CA MET A 122 -4.97 -4.91 3.15
C MET A 122 -4.89 -5.74 1.86
N PRO A 123 -5.91 -5.76 0.97
CA PRO A 123 -5.80 -6.45 -0.31
C PRO A 123 -4.63 -5.98 -1.18
N GLU A 124 -4.33 -4.67 -1.19
CA GLU A 124 -3.18 -4.14 -1.91
C GLU A 124 -1.84 -4.58 -1.31
N LYS A 125 -1.76 -4.67 0.02
CA LYS A 125 -0.56 -5.12 0.75
C LYS A 125 -0.33 -6.63 0.65
N GLU A 126 -1.40 -7.41 0.57
CA GLU A 126 -1.38 -8.88 0.53
C GLU A 126 -1.27 -9.42 -0.89
N ALA A 127 -1.51 -8.59 -1.91
CA ALA A 127 -1.44 -9.01 -3.29
C ALA A 127 -0.10 -9.67 -3.63
N LEU A 128 -0.16 -10.82 -4.25
CA LEU A 128 1.04 -11.55 -4.69
C LEU A 128 1.75 -10.87 -5.86
N GLY A 129 1.04 -10.11 -6.69
CA GLY A 129 1.58 -9.27 -7.75
C GLY A 129 1.46 -7.77 -7.42
N ASP A 130 1.37 -6.95 -8.46
CA ASP A 130 1.02 -5.54 -8.34
C ASP A 130 -0.47 -5.40 -8.04
N GLY A 131 -0.80 -5.27 -6.77
CA GLY A 131 -2.17 -5.08 -6.28
C GLY A 131 -2.53 -3.61 -6.08
N ILE A 132 -1.64 -2.69 -6.47
CA ILE A 132 -1.84 -1.25 -6.24
C ILE A 132 -2.97 -0.74 -7.13
N VAL A 133 -3.97 -0.12 -6.49
CA VAL A 133 -5.08 0.51 -7.19
C VAL A 133 -4.61 1.77 -7.90
N ASP A 134 -4.94 1.88 -9.18
CA ASP A 134 -4.70 3.09 -9.98
C ASP A 134 -5.69 4.20 -9.58
N LEU A 135 -5.25 5.11 -8.74
CA LEU A 135 -6.09 6.17 -8.19
C LEU A 135 -6.54 7.18 -9.25
N ALA A 136 -5.77 7.37 -10.33
CA ALA A 136 -6.17 8.26 -11.42
C ALA A 136 -7.43 7.74 -12.10
N LYS A 137 -7.47 6.43 -12.37
CA LYS A 137 -8.68 5.79 -12.91
C LYS A 137 -9.86 5.87 -11.95
N VAL A 138 -9.64 5.71 -10.65
CA VAL A 138 -10.70 5.86 -9.65
C VAL A 138 -11.26 7.28 -9.66
N ALA A 139 -10.40 8.31 -9.72
CA ALA A 139 -10.82 9.71 -9.80
C ALA A 139 -11.62 10.00 -11.08
N ASP A 140 -11.18 9.49 -12.23
CA ASP A 140 -11.89 9.64 -13.50
C ASP A 140 -13.29 8.99 -13.49
N VAL A 141 -13.40 7.83 -12.87
CA VAL A 141 -14.70 7.15 -12.69
C VAL A 141 -15.57 7.93 -11.70
N ALA A 142 -15.01 8.40 -10.58
CA ALA A 142 -15.73 9.17 -9.56
C ALA A 142 -16.33 10.46 -10.13
N ALA A 143 -15.57 11.18 -10.95
CA ALA A 143 -16.02 12.42 -11.61
C ALA A 143 -17.23 12.19 -12.55
N ARG A 144 -17.35 10.99 -13.14
CA ARG A 144 -18.48 10.62 -14.01
C ARG A 144 -19.66 10.00 -13.27
N ALA A 145 -19.36 9.32 -12.14
CA ALA A 145 -20.36 8.58 -11.38
C ALA A 145 -21.14 9.49 -10.41
N ALA A 146 -20.59 10.61 -9.97
CA ALA A 146 -21.22 11.52 -9.03
C ALA A 146 -21.87 12.73 -9.72
N ARG A 147 -22.94 13.30 -9.12
CA ARG A 147 -23.50 14.58 -9.52
C ARG A 147 -22.50 15.72 -9.32
N GLN A 148 -21.81 15.69 -8.19
CA GLN A 148 -20.73 16.60 -7.84
C GLN A 148 -19.61 15.80 -7.20
N PHE A 149 -18.39 15.98 -7.67
CA PHE A 149 -17.20 15.34 -7.10
C PHE A 149 -16.25 16.37 -6.54
N VAL A 150 -15.89 16.25 -5.27
CA VAL A 150 -14.93 17.07 -4.55
C VAL A 150 -13.79 16.18 -4.06
N CYS A 151 -12.55 16.51 -4.41
CA CYS A 151 -11.39 15.72 -4.03
C CYS A 151 -10.19 16.64 -3.76
N PHE A 152 -9.60 16.53 -2.57
CA PHE A 152 -8.33 17.17 -2.19
C PHE A 152 -7.69 16.40 -1.02
N ASP A 153 -6.42 16.67 -0.72
CA ASP A 153 -5.72 16.02 0.38
C ASP A 153 -6.15 16.56 1.74
N MET A 154 -7.16 15.90 2.33
CA MET A 154 -7.72 16.30 3.62
C MET A 154 -6.81 15.93 4.79
N GLN A 155 -5.97 14.88 4.65
CA GLN A 155 -5.01 14.54 5.68
C GLN A 155 -3.93 15.60 5.79
N LYS A 156 -3.37 16.04 4.65
CA LYS A 156 -2.42 17.14 4.62
C LYS A 156 -2.99 18.42 5.23
N ALA A 157 -4.23 18.77 4.89
CA ALA A 157 -4.91 19.92 5.48
C ALA A 157 -5.11 19.80 7.00
N ALA A 158 -5.39 18.60 7.50
CA ALA A 158 -5.48 18.33 8.94
C ALA A 158 -4.12 18.48 9.63
N ASP A 159 -3.06 17.94 9.04
CA ASP A 159 -1.70 18.01 9.58
C ASP A 159 -1.18 19.45 9.63
N GLU A 160 -1.41 20.24 8.59
CA GLU A 160 -1.02 21.66 8.50
C GLU A 160 -1.74 22.54 9.53
N THR A 161 -2.96 22.18 9.91
CA THR A 161 -3.76 22.93 10.89
C THR A 161 -3.65 22.39 12.32
N GLY A 162 -2.94 21.27 12.52
CA GLY A 162 -2.85 20.58 13.80
C GLY A 162 -4.22 20.09 14.28
N SER A 163 -5.08 19.64 13.36
CA SER A 163 -6.43 19.19 13.61
C SER A 163 -6.60 17.72 13.25
N VAL A 164 -7.81 17.20 13.35
CA VAL A 164 -8.17 15.84 12.91
C VAL A 164 -8.84 15.89 11.54
N VAL A 165 -8.67 14.84 10.74
CA VAL A 165 -9.21 14.79 9.37
C VAL A 165 -10.74 14.91 9.34
N SER A 166 -11.43 14.43 10.39
CA SER A 166 -12.91 14.57 10.52
C SER A 166 -13.39 16.03 10.57
N SER A 167 -12.60 16.95 11.15
CA SER A 167 -12.96 18.38 11.13
C SER A 167 -12.80 19.01 9.73
N VAL A 168 -11.78 18.58 8.99
CA VAL A 168 -11.59 18.99 7.57
C VAL A 168 -12.72 18.44 6.70
N MET A 169 -13.11 17.18 6.90
CA MET A 169 -14.24 16.55 6.21
C MET A 169 -15.54 17.32 6.49
N LEU A 170 -15.81 17.69 7.76
CA LEU A 170 -16.99 18.46 8.12
C LEU A 170 -17.02 19.81 7.41
N GLY A 171 -15.87 20.50 7.30
CA GLY A 171 -15.74 21.73 6.55
C GLY A 171 -16.06 21.56 5.06
N ALA A 172 -15.55 20.49 4.45
CA ALA A 172 -15.85 20.16 3.06
C ALA A 172 -17.35 19.84 2.85
N ILE A 173 -17.99 19.13 3.79
CA ILE A 173 -19.44 18.89 3.76
C ILE A 173 -20.20 20.23 3.77
N ALA A 174 -19.88 21.11 4.69
CA ALA A 174 -20.54 22.42 4.80
C ALA A 174 -20.39 23.25 3.53
N ALA A 175 -19.19 23.28 2.93
CA ALA A 175 -18.92 24.04 1.71
C ALA A 175 -19.52 23.41 0.45
N SER A 176 -19.81 22.11 0.44
CA SER A 176 -20.42 21.42 -0.71
C SER A 176 -21.88 21.81 -0.96
N GLY A 177 -22.56 22.33 0.06
CA GLY A 177 -23.99 22.62 0.01
C GLY A 177 -24.88 21.37 -0.13
N ALA A 178 -24.35 20.18 0.15
CA ALA A 178 -25.10 18.93 0.05
C ALA A 178 -26.13 18.76 1.17
N LEU A 179 -25.91 19.42 2.32
CA LEU A 179 -26.83 19.44 3.45
C LEU A 179 -27.46 20.83 3.62
N PRO A 180 -28.72 20.91 4.11
CA PRO A 180 -29.45 22.17 4.21
C PRO A 180 -29.12 22.99 5.45
N PHE A 181 -27.85 23.00 5.85
CA PHE A 181 -27.39 23.71 7.05
C PHE A 181 -26.38 24.80 6.67
N GLU A 182 -26.48 25.93 7.33
CA GLU A 182 -25.52 27.02 7.19
C GLU A 182 -24.18 26.66 7.86
N ARG A 183 -23.10 27.28 7.40
CA ARG A 183 -21.76 27.14 7.94
C ARG A 183 -21.72 27.25 9.47
N GLN A 184 -22.44 28.24 10.00
CA GLN A 184 -22.47 28.52 11.45
C GLN A 184 -22.99 27.33 12.27
N ALA A 185 -23.98 26.58 11.76
CA ALA A 185 -24.51 25.41 12.45
C ALA A 185 -23.46 24.33 12.71
N PHE A 186 -22.59 24.06 11.72
CA PHE A 186 -21.47 23.12 11.88
C PHE A 186 -20.40 23.63 12.84
N GLU A 187 -20.08 24.93 12.79
CA GLU A 187 -19.11 25.54 13.70
C GLU A 187 -19.62 25.51 15.16
N ASP A 188 -20.91 25.75 15.38
CA ASP A 188 -21.52 25.70 16.70
C ASP A 188 -21.53 24.27 17.27
N THR A 189 -21.75 23.27 16.44
CA THR A 189 -21.60 21.86 16.83
C THR A 189 -20.18 21.58 17.34
N ILE A 190 -19.13 22.05 16.62
CA ILE A 190 -17.74 21.90 17.07
C ILE A 190 -17.54 22.59 18.43
N ARG A 191 -18.06 23.81 18.62
CA ARG A 191 -17.94 24.53 19.89
C ARG A 191 -18.63 23.81 21.04
N ASN A 192 -19.81 23.25 20.79
CA ASN A 192 -20.60 22.55 21.81
C ASN A 192 -19.94 21.26 22.30
N THR A 193 -19.12 20.58 21.47
CA THR A 193 -18.38 19.40 21.92
C THR A 193 -17.35 19.69 23.00
N GLY A 194 -16.85 20.90 23.09
CA GLY A 194 -15.88 21.33 24.11
C GLY A 194 -14.50 20.68 24.03
N LYS A 195 -14.24 19.85 23.01
CA LYS A 195 -12.98 19.13 22.83
C LYS A 195 -12.16 19.70 21.68
N ALA A 196 -10.94 20.14 21.96
CA ALA A 196 -9.99 20.63 20.95
C ALA A 196 -10.62 21.65 19.97
N VAL A 197 -11.51 22.53 20.50
CA VAL A 197 -12.40 23.41 19.71
C VAL A 197 -11.61 24.23 18.70
N GLU A 198 -10.56 24.92 19.13
CA GLU A 198 -9.76 25.80 18.28
C GLU A 198 -9.07 25.05 17.13
N SER A 199 -8.51 23.88 17.39
CA SER A 199 -7.87 23.10 16.31
C SER A 199 -8.91 22.54 15.35
N ASN A 200 -10.07 22.07 15.85
CA ASN A 200 -11.15 21.57 15.01
C ASN A 200 -11.77 22.68 14.14
N LEU A 201 -11.92 23.90 14.65
CA LEU A 201 -12.38 25.04 13.86
C LEU A 201 -11.37 25.44 12.78
N ARG A 202 -10.05 25.36 13.05
CA ARG A 202 -9.03 25.58 12.00
C ARG A 202 -9.12 24.49 10.94
N GLY A 203 -9.26 23.21 11.33
CA GLY A 203 -9.44 22.11 10.38
C GLY A 203 -10.73 22.26 9.55
N PHE A 204 -11.83 22.62 10.20
CA PHE A 204 -13.10 22.92 9.52
C PHE A 204 -12.93 24.05 8.48
N ALA A 205 -12.30 25.16 8.86
CA ALA A 205 -12.04 26.27 7.94
C ALA A 205 -11.15 25.85 6.75
N ALA A 206 -10.13 25.02 6.99
CA ALA A 206 -9.29 24.46 5.93
C ALA A 206 -10.11 23.60 4.96
N GLY A 207 -10.98 22.73 5.48
CA GLY A 207 -11.88 21.90 4.67
C GLY A 207 -12.89 22.73 3.88
N PHE A 208 -13.48 23.74 4.50
CA PHE A 208 -14.44 24.64 3.86
C PHE A 208 -13.81 25.41 2.68
N ASN A 209 -12.60 25.91 2.85
CA ASN A 209 -11.87 26.64 1.81
C ASN A 209 -11.21 25.70 0.77
N GLY A 210 -11.02 24.43 1.11
CA GLY A 210 -10.35 23.44 0.25
C GLY A 210 -11.14 23.09 -1.01
N ILE A 211 -12.48 23.23 -1.01
CA ILE A 211 -13.32 22.92 -2.18
C ILE A 211 -13.02 23.85 -3.37
N GLY A 212 -12.72 25.11 -3.13
CA GLY A 212 -12.41 26.08 -4.19
C GLY A 212 -11.01 25.93 -4.80
N ASN A 213 -10.11 25.23 -4.12
CA ASN A 213 -8.71 25.03 -4.51
C ASN A 213 -8.42 23.56 -4.86
N ALA A 214 -9.45 22.75 -5.10
CA ALA A 214 -9.23 21.36 -5.47
C ALA A 214 -8.42 21.29 -6.77
N PRO A 215 -7.19 20.75 -6.76
CA PRO A 215 -6.46 20.54 -8.00
C PRO A 215 -7.27 19.57 -8.86
N ALA A 216 -7.35 19.85 -10.15
CA ALA A 216 -7.86 18.88 -11.10
C ALA A 216 -7.12 17.56 -10.88
N ALA A 217 -7.80 16.42 -10.97
CA ALA A 217 -7.38 15.06 -10.58
C ALA A 217 -6.03 14.55 -11.16
N SER A 218 -5.09 15.38 -11.49
CA SER A 218 -3.83 15.09 -12.16
C SER A 218 -2.58 15.74 -11.55
N GLU A 219 -2.60 16.22 -10.33
CA GLU A 219 -1.31 16.31 -9.66
C GLU A 219 -0.93 14.89 -9.22
N ARG A 220 -0.30 14.16 -10.19
CA ARG A 220 0.64 13.08 -9.85
C ARG A 220 1.41 13.58 -8.64
N GLU A 221 1.51 12.73 -7.59
CA GLU A 221 2.51 12.93 -6.56
C GLU A 221 3.73 13.49 -7.27
N SER A 222 3.99 14.78 -7.07
CA SER A 222 5.18 15.41 -7.63
C SER A 222 6.31 14.54 -7.13
N ALA A 223 6.99 13.87 -8.05
CA ALA A 223 8.02 12.90 -7.74
C ALA A 223 8.88 13.54 -6.66
N GLN A 224 8.77 13.03 -5.43
CA GLN A 224 9.52 13.58 -4.30
C GLN A 224 10.95 13.59 -4.79
N LYS A 225 11.56 14.76 -4.91
CA LYS A 225 12.93 14.88 -5.41
C LYS A 225 13.77 13.89 -4.63
N THR A 226 14.23 12.85 -5.31
CA THR A 226 14.98 11.75 -4.69
C THR A 226 16.14 12.35 -3.95
N VAL A 227 16.09 12.29 -2.63
CA VAL A 227 17.14 12.88 -1.77
C VAL A 227 18.38 12.00 -1.89
N LEU A 228 19.50 12.60 -2.29
CA LEU A 228 20.80 11.94 -2.36
C LEU A 228 21.63 12.37 -1.13
N PRO A 229 21.59 11.58 -0.03
CA PRO A 229 22.05 12.04 1.28
C PRO A 229 23.59 12.15 1.38
N ASP A 230 24.32 11.32 0.68
CA ASP A 230 25.78 11.17 0.83
C ASP A 230 26.56 11.29 -0.50
N ALA A 231 27.88 11.19 -0.42
CA ALA A 231 28.76 11.27 -1.59
C ALA A 231 28.59 10.06 -2.51
N ASP A 232 28.41 8.87 -1.94
CA ASP A 232 28.25 7.62 -2.69
C ASP A 232 26.97 7.66 -3.53
N SER A 233 25.85 8.05 -2.95
CA SER A 233 24.58 8.17 -3.67
C SER A 233 24.65 9.19 -4.81
N ARG A 234 25.37 10.31 -4.62
CA ARG A 234 25.60 11.31 -5.68
C ARG A 234 26.46 10.79 -6.81
N ALA A 235 27.55 10.07 -6.48
CA ALA A 235 28.44 9.47 -7.48
C ALA A 235 27.71 8.42 -8.32
N LEU A 236 26.95 7.51 -7.69
CA LEU A 236 26.14 6.49 -8.35
C LEU A 236 25.05 7.13 -9.23
N ALA A 237 24.38 8.19 -8.76
CA ALA A 237 23.40 8.93 -9.55
C ALA A 237 24.02 9.65 -10.76
N ALA A 238 25.24 10.13 -10.65
CA ALA A 238 25.99 10.70 -11.79
C ALA A 238 26.32 9.63 -12.80
N ARG A 239 26.77 8.44 -12.36
CA ARG A 239 27.07 7.29 -13.20
C ARG A 239 25.83 6.83 -13.98
N ILE A 240 24.65 6.71 -13.35
CA ILE A 240 23.39 6.36 -14.02
C ILE A 240 23.08 7.35 -15.12
N ARG A 241 23.21 8.66 -14.85
CA ARG A 241 22.88 9.69 -15.85
C ARG A 241 23.82 9.68 -17.06
N SER A 242 25.07 9.26 -16.88
CA SER A 242 26.05 9.23 -17.95
C SER A 242 26.07 7.92 -18.74
N GLU A 243 25.70 6.78 -18.13
CA GLU A 243 25.90 5.45 -18.71
C GLU A 243 24.59 4.74 -19.10
N LEU A 244 23.43 5.19 -18.59
CA LEU A 244 22.14 4.61 -18.91
C LEU A 244 21.29 5.55 -19.77
N PRO A 245 20.39 5.01 -20.63
CA PRO A 245 19.41 5.81 -21.37
C PRO A 245 18.51 6.60 -20.41
N ALA A 246 18.13 7.82 -20.80
CA ALA A 246 17.26 8.69 -19.98
C ALA A 246 15.95 8.00 -19.57
N ALA A 247 15.39 7.17 -20.46
CA ALA A 247 14.17 6.40 -20.20
C ALA A 247 14.30 5.40 -19.03
N VAL A 248 15.53 4.93 -18.73
CA VAL A 248 15.84 3.98 -17.64
C VAL A 248 16.30 4.72 -16.38
N GLY A 249 16.68 6.01 -16.51
CA GLY A 249 17.38 6.76 -15.48
C GLY A 249 16.66 6.80 -14.13
N GLU A 250 15.35 7.03 -14.11
CA GLU A 250 14.57 7.14 -12.88
C GLU A 250 14.47 5.79 -12.15
N ILE A 251 14.04 4.73 -12.85
CA ILE A 251 13.91 3.40 -12.24
C ILE A 251 15.28 2.83 -11.86
N GLY A 252 16.32 3.08 -12.67
CA GLY A 252 17.70 2.73 -12.35
C GLY A 252 18.19 3.41 -11.08
N LEU A 253 17.88 4.70 -10.88
CA LEU A 253 18.25 5.44 -9.68
C LEU A 253 17.55 4.88 -8.44
N HIS A 254 16.25 4.65 -8.50
CA HIS A 254 15.50 4.06 -7.38
C HIS A 254 16.04 2.66 -7.01
N GLY A 255 16.32 1.81 -8.00
CA GLY A 255 16.92 0.51 -7.78
C GLY A 255 18.30 0.61 -7.15
N THR A 256 19.16 1.51 -7.65
CA THR A 256 20.50 1.75 -7.12
C THR A 256 20.48 2.19 -5.65
N LEU A 257 19.62 3.15 -5.29
CA LEU A 257 19.49 3.61 -3.91
C LEU A 257 18.98 2.50 -2.98
N ARG A 258 18.07 1.66 -3.46
CA ARG A 258 17.58 0.50 -2.72
C ARG A 258 18.70 -0.50 -2.44
N VAL A 259 19.51 -0.82 -3.45
CA VAL A 259 20.62 -1.78 -3.34
C VAL A 259 21.77 -1.22 -2.48
N LEU A 260 22.06 0.09 -2.60
CA LEU A 260 23.00 0.81 -1.74
C LEU A 260 22.59 0.74 -0.26
N ASP A 261 21.34 1.05 0.04
CA ASP A 261 20.79 0.95 1.41
C ASP A 261 20.83 -0.49 1.93
N TYR A 262 20.56 -1.48 1.04
CA TYR A 262 20.58 -2.89 1.40
C TYR A 262 21.99 -3.38 1.75
N GLN A 263 23.02 -3.05 0.96
CA GLN A 263 24.37 -3.57 1.15
C GLN A 263 25.44 -2.48 1.21
N ASP A 264 25.96 -2.02 0.10
CA ASP A 264 27.04 -1.04 -0.01
C ASP A 264 27.15 -0.49 -1.46
N SER A 265 28.03 0.52 -1.66
CA SER A 265 28.26 1.15 -2.96
C SER A 265 28.75 0.16 -4.03
N ARG A 266 29.66 -0.76 -3.68
CA ARG A 266 30.13 -1.78 -4.63
C ARG A 266 28.99 -2.69 -5.13
N TYR A 267 28.04 -3.03 -4.27
CA TYR A 267 26.88 -3.85 -4.67
C TYR A 267 25.92 -3.06 -5.56
N ALA A 268 25.82 -1.76 -5.32
CA ALA A 268 25.08 -0.85 -6.19
C ALA A 268 25.77 -0.65 -7.55
N ASP A 269 27.10 -0.63 -7.60
CA ASP A 269 27.85 -0.63 -8.86
C ASP A 269 27.61 -1.91 -9.65
N ASP A 270 27.66 -3.09 -9.01
CA ASP A 270 27.34 -4.37 -9.63
C ASP A 270 25.92 -4.38 -10.27
N TYR A 271 24.97 -3.69 -9.63
CA TYR A 271 23.63 -3.51 -10.19
C TYR A 271 23.64 -2.65 -11.45
N ILE A 272 24.33 -1.51 -11.44
CA ILE A 272 24.44 -0.61 -12.60
C ILE A 272 25.14 -1.30 -13.76
N ASP A 273 26.21 -2.05 -13.53
CA ASP A 273 26.94 -2.79 -14.56
C ASP A 273 26.03 -3.79 -15.31
N ARG A 274 25.21 -4.50 -14.55
CA ARG A 274 24.20 -5.42 -15.11
C ARG A 274 23.18 -4.67 -15.96
N LEU A 275 22.70 -3.49 -15.52
CA LEU A 275 21.77 -2.68 -16.31
C LEU A 275 22.38 -2.15 -17.59
N ILE A 276 23.64 -1.70 -17.58
CA ILE A 276 24.35 -1.25 -18.77
C ILE A 276 24.42 -2.36 -19.81
N THR A 277 24.62 -3.60 -19.37
CA THR A 277 24.64 -4.76 -20.26
C THR A 277 23.28 -4.93 -20.97
N PHE A 278 22.18 -4.83 -20.23
CA PHE A 278 20.84 -4.93 -20.80
C PHE A 278 20.46 -3.74 -21.67
N ALA A 279 20.86 -2.52 -21.28
CA ALA A 279 20.62 -1.33 -22.10
C ALA A 279 21.26 -1.39 -23.49
N LYS A 280 22.39 -2.13 -23.62
CA LYS A 280 23.03 -2.38 -24.92
C LYS A 280 22.33 -3.45 -25.76
N LEU A 281 21.59 -4.35 -25.14
CA LEU A 281 20.82 -5.42 -25.79
C LEU A 281 19.40 -4.96 -26.14
N ASP A 282 18.91 -3.93 -25.48
CA ASP A 282 17.53 -3.46 -25.60
C ASP A 282 17.33 -2.53 -26.80
N LYS A 283 16.08 -2.32 -27.16
CA LYS A 283 15.66 -1.52 -28.31
C LYS A 283 15.14 -0.16 -27.87
N ALA A 284 15.68 0.90 -28.47
CA ALA A 284 15.24 2.27 -28.21
C ALA A 284 13.79 2.54 -28.66
N ASP A 285 13.36 1.90 -29.77
CA ASP A 285 11.99 1.99 -30.27
C ASP A 285 10.95 1.31 -29.36
N ALA A 286 11.39 0.38 -28.51
CA ALA A 286 10.58 -0.23 -27.44
C ALA A 286 10.69 0.54 -26.09
N ASP A 287 11.19 1.77 -26.11
CA ASP A 287 11.37 2.62 -24.93
C ASP A 287 12.13 1.93 -23.79
N PHE A 288 13.09 1.07 -24.13
CA PHE A 288 13.90 0.29 -23.19
C PHE A 288 13.05 -0.50 -22.17
N SER A 289 11.91 -1.04 -22.60
CA SER A 289 10.96 -1.74 -21.72
C SER A 289 11.57 -2.97 -21.05
N LEU A 290 12.45 -3.71 -21.75
CA LEU A 290 13.17 -4.85 -21.17
C LEU A 290 14.12 -4.40 -20.07
N THR A 291 14.93 -3.37 -20.31
CA THR A 291 15.88 -2.84 -19.32
C THR A 291 15.18 -2.26 -18.12
N LYS A 292 14.05 -1.57 -18.30
CA LYS A 292 13.23 -1.07 -17.19
C LYS A 292 12.70 -2.20 -16.31
N GLU A 293 12.21 -3.27 -16.94
CA GLU A 293 11.70 -4.43 -16.19
C GLU A 293 12.84 -5.15 -15.46
N VAL A 294 13.98 -5.35 -16.13
CA VAL A 294 15.18 -5.92 -15.49
C VAL A 294 15.62 -5.02 -14.32
N ALA A 295 15.64 -3.71 -14.48
CA ALA A 295 16.03 -2.78 -13.43
C ALA A 295 15.13 -2.94 -12.19
N ARG A 296 13.81 -2.99 -12.39
CA ARG A 296 12.84 -3.20 -11.32
C ARG A 296 13.06 -4.52 -10.60
N GLN A 297 13.07 -5.61 -11.35
CA GLN A 297 13.16 -6.96 -10.77
C GLN A 297 14.53 -7.23 -10.15
N LEU A 298 15.60 -6.83 -10.80
CA LEU A 298 16.97 -7.02 -10.29
C LEU A 298 17.15 -6.30 -8.95
N ALA A 299 16.67 -5.05 -8.82
CA ALA A 299 16.73 -4.33 -7.54
C ALA A 299 16.00 -5.09 -6.41
N LEU A 300 14.85 -5.69 -6.71
CA LEU A 300 14.09 -6.49 -5.76
C LEU A 300 14.85 -7.78 -5.39
N GLN A 301 15.35 -8.51 -6.37
CA GLN A 301 16.09 -9.75 -6.16
C GLN A 301 17.44 -9.53 -5.46
N MET A 302 18.13 -8.43 -5.72
CA MET A 302 19.38 -8.05 -5.04
C MET A 302 19.14 -7.54 -3.62
N SER A 303 17.93 -7.09 -3.28
CA SER A 303 17.55 -6.59 -1.94
C SER A 303 16.50 -7.47 -1.27
N TYR A 304 16.68 -8.78 -1.36
CA TYR A 304 15.80 -9.78 -0.72
C TYR A 304 15.72 -9.63 0.80
N GLU A 305 14.63 -10.11 1.38
CA GLU A 305 14.44 -10.09 2.83
C GLU A 305 15.20 -11.22 3.51
N ASP A 306 16.10 -10.87 4.42
CA ASP A 306 16.79 -11.78 5.33
C ASP A 306 16.72 -11.28 6.77
N THR A 307 17.09 -12.13 7.72
CA THR A 307 17.10 -11.78 9.14
C THR A 307 17.99 -10.56 9.44
N ILE A 308 19.09 -10.38 8.69
CA ILE A 308 20.02 -9.25 8.82
C ILE A 308 19.30 -7.96 8.42
N ARG A 309 18.57 -7.98 7.30
CA ARG A 309 17.79 -6.81 6.82
C ARG A 309 16.67 -6.45 7.79
N VAL A 310 15.95 -7.44 8.29
CA VAL A 310 14.89 -7.22 9.28
C VAL A 310 15.47 -6.59 10.55
N ALA A 311 16.59 -7.09 11.06
CA ALA A 311 17.25 -6.54 12.23
C ALA A 311 17.74 -5.08 12.00
N ASP A 312 18.30 -4.80 10.82
CA ASP A 312 18.71 -3.44 10.43
C ASP A 312 17.52 -2.47 10.44
N LEU A 313 16.43 -2.81 9.76
CA LEU A 313 15.24 -1.98 9.68
C LEU A 313 14.61 -1.75 11.08
N LYS A 314 14.65 -2.75 11.96
CA LYS A 314 14.08 -2.66 13.32
C LYS A 314 14.91 -1.83 14.29
N THR A 315 16.22 -1.63 14.02
CA THR A 315 17.14 -0.90 14.89
C THR A 315 17.44 0.53 14.43
N ARG A 316 16.88 0.97 13.31
CA ARG A 316 17.08 2.33 12.79
C ARG A 316 16.43 3.37 13.69
N SER A 317 17.15 4.45 14.01
CA SER A 317 16.66 5.55 14.86
C SER A 317 15.42 6.24 14.30
N ALA A 318 15.37 6.47 13.00
CA ALA A 318 14.21 7.05 12.32
C ALA A 318 12.91 6.22 12.48
N ARG A 319 13.02 4.90 12.74
CA ARG A 319 11.85 4.06 13.00
C ARG A 319 11.22 4.38 14.36
N ILE A 320 12.02 4.52 15.39
CA ILE A 320 11.51 4.83 16.73
C ILE A 320 10.86 6.23 16.75
N GLY A 321 11.44 7.22 16.05
CA GLY A 321 10.84 8.54 15.87
C GLY A 321 9.44 8.44 15.23
N ARG A 322 9.32 7.76 14.09
CA ARG A 322 8.02 7.54 13.43
C ARG A 322 7.00 6.84 14.30
N ILE A 323 7.40 5.83 15.10
CA ILE A 323 6.48 5.16 16.02
C ILE A 323 6.00 6.14 17.10
N ARG A 324 6.88 6.98 17.65
CA ARG A 324 6.50 8.02 18.62
C ARG A 324 5.48 8.99 18.04
N GLU A 325 5.72 9.47 16.84
CA GLU A 325 4.78 10.34 16.11
C GLU A 325 3.42 9.65 15.87
N GLN A 326 3.44 8.41 15.37
CA GLN A 326 2.21 7.65 15.06
C GLN A 326 1.33 7.38 16.29
N VAL A 327 1.92 7.17 17.47
CA VAL A 327 1.17 6.93 18.72
C VAL A 327 1.04 8.19 19.56
N ALA A 328 1.47 9.35 19.06
CA ALA A 328 1.40 10.66 19.71
C ALA A 328 1.97 10.65 21.14
N VAL A 329 3.08 9.94 21.36
CA VAL A 329 3.74 9.83 22.67
C VAL A 329 4.70 11.00 22.87
N THR A 330 4.58 11.70 24.00
CA THR A 330 5.51 12.77 24.39
C THR A 330 6.85 12.20 24.90
N ASP A 331 7.88 13.04 24.96
CA ASP A 331 9.21 12.60 25.42
C ASP A 331 9.23 12.12 26.89
N GLU A 332 8.29 12.57 27.70
CA GLU A 332 8.14 12.17 29.10
C GLU A 332 7.45 10.80 29.28
N GLN A 333 6.80 10.30 28.22
CA GLN A 333 6.05 9.04 28.28
C GLN A 333 6.94 7.86 27.85
N PRO A 334 7.00 6.76 28.62
CA PRO A 334 7.78 5.60 28.25
C PRO A 334 7.15 4.85 27.07
N LEU A 335 7.91 4.68 25.98
CA LEU A 335 7.52 3.86 24.83
C LEU A 335 8.18 2.49 24.91
N ARG A 336 7.38 1.43 24.92
CA ARG A 336 7.87 0.04 24.83
C ARG A 336 7.43 -0.59 23.54
N VAL A 337 8.38 -0.92 22.68
CA VAL A 337 8.16 -1.62 21.40
C VAL A 337 8.66 -3.05 21.52
N VAL A 338 7.78 -4.02 21.29
CA VAL A 338 8.09 -5.45 21.34
C VAL A 338 7.82 -6.05 19.99
N GLU A 339 8.81 -6.76 19.46
CA GLU A 339 8.75 -7.48 18.18
C GLU A 339 8.67 -8.97 18.44
N TYR A 340 7.79 -9.65 17.73
CA TYR A 340 7.70 -11.10 17.76
C TYR A 340 8.51 -11.68 16.61
N PHE A 341 9.51 -12.50 16.93
CA PHE A 341 10.34 -13.22 15.99
C PHE A 341 10.12 -14.72 16.14
N HIS A 342 9.92 -15.39 15.02
CA HIS A 342 9.84 -16.85 14.97
C HIS A 342 10.77 -17.41 13.87
N PRO A 343 12.12 -17.27 14.04
CA PRO A 343 13.03 -17.72 13.03
C PRO A 343 12.98 -19.24 12.92
N ARG A 344 12.93 -19.75 11.70
CA ARG A 344 13.10 -21.18 11.40
C ARG A 344 14.57 -21.52 11.31
N ILE A 345 14.89 -22.81 11.40
CA ILE A 345 16.27 -23.28 11.29
C ILE A 345 16.86 -22.91 9.92
N GLU A 346 16.07 -22.97 8.87
CA GLU A 346 16.44 -22.59 7.51
C GLU A 346 16.89 -21.13 7.45
N GLU A 347 16.09 -20.20 8.02
CA GLU A 347 16.38 -18.76 8.05
C GLU A 347 17.64 -18.43 8.86
N VAL A 348 17.93 -19.20 9.89
CA VAL A 348 19.20 -19.07 10.64
C VAL A 348 20.37 -19.59 9.81
N CYS A 349 20.21 -20.74 9.14
CA CYS A 349 21.23 -21.28 8.25
C CYS A 349 21.53 -20.33 7.08
N ASP A 350 20.53 -19.60 6.59
CA ASP A 350 20.67 -18.60 5.55
C ASP A 350 21.63 -17.45 5.93
N THR A 351 21.73 -17.13 7.23
CA THR A 351 22.62 -16.08 7.74
C THR A 351 24.03 -16.58 8.08
N LEU A 352 24.24 -17.89 8.10
CA LEU A 352 25.54 -18.48 8.38
C LEU A 352 26.45 -18.49 7.13
N PRO A 353 27.78 -18.58 7.31
CA PRO A 353 28.69 -18.84 6.20
C PRO A 353 28.21 -20.01 5.34
N ALA A 354 28.38 -19.91 4.02
CA ALA A 354 27.80 -20.85 3.05
C ALA A 354 28.11 -22.32 3.34
N PHE A 355 29.34 -22.63 3.78
CA PHE A 355 29.74 -23.99 4.12
C PHE A 355 29.02 -24.54 5.37
N LEU A 356 28.81 -23.71 6.41
CA LEU A 356 28.11 -24.08 7.63
C LEU A 356 26.59 -24.22 7.39
N GLY A 357 25.98 -23.24 6.73
CA GLY A 357 24.56 -23.29 6.39
C GLY A 357 24.23 -24.55 5.58
N SER A 358 25.01 -24.82 4.53
CA SER A 358 24.80 -25.99 3.69
C SER A 358 25.01 -27.33 4.45
N ALA A 359 26.00 -27.40 5.34
CA ALA A 359 26.27 -28.60 6.13
C ALA A 359 25.12 -28.91 7.10
N ILE A 360 24.57 -27.87 7.77
CA ILE A 360 23.41 -28.06 8.68
C ILE A 360 22.18 -28.48 7.90
N LEU A 361 21.87 -27.81 6.76
CA LEU A 361 20.68 -28.12 5.97
C LEU A 361 20.73 -29.51 5.34
N ARG A 362 21.91 -30.03 4.96
CA ARG A 362 22.09 -31.37 4.42
C ARG A 362 22.06 -32.46 5.48
N SER A 363 22.37 -32.15 6.74
CA SER A 363 22.44 -33.12 7.82
C SER A 363 21.11 -33.22 8.57
N THR A 364 20.41 -34.35 8.41
CA THR A 364 19.17 -34.63 9.18
C THR A 364 19.43 -34.71 10.69
N PHE A 365 20.63 -35.16 11.09
CA PHE A 365 21.03 -35.21 12.49
C PHE A 365 21.18 -33.84 13.10
N LEU A 366 21.92 -32.93 12.44
CA LEU A 366 22.09 -31.54 12.92
C LEU A 366 20.77 -30.79 12.94
N ARG A 367 19.93 -30.96 11.94
CA ARG A 367 18.57 -30.34 11.92
C ARG A 367 17.73 -30.82 13.11
N ARG A 368 17.72 -32.12 13.42
CA ARG A 368 16.98 -32.65 14.58
C ARG A 368 17.54 -32.15 15.91
N LEU A 369 18.85 -32.02 16.03
CA LEU A 369 19.52 -31.53 17.25
C LEU A 369 19.19 -30.04 17.50
N LEU A 370 19.14 -29.23 16.46
CA LEU A 370 18.92 -27.80 16.55
C LEU A 370 17.43 -27.40 16.58
N ALA A 371 16.54 -28.22 16.01
CA ALA A 371 15.12 -27.94 15.90
C ALA A 371 14.41 -27.45 17.18
N PRO A 372 14.71 -28.01 18.39
CA PRO A 372 14.07 -27.57 19.63
C PRO A 372 14.31 -26.07 19.95
N PHE A 373 15.45 -25.50 19.53
CA PHE A 373 15.79 -24.10 19.79
C PHE A 373 14.99 -23.10 18.93
N PHE A 374 14.41 -23.58 17.82
CA PHE A 374 13.68 -22.77 16.84
C PHE A 374 12.17 -23.06 16.79
N ARG A 375 11.66 -23.90 17.71
CA ARG A 375 10.23 -24.25 17.79
C ARG A 375 9.35 -23.15 18.39
N LYS A 376 9.93 -22.25 19.19
CA LYS A 376 9.17 -21.21 19.90
C LYS A 376 9.58 -19.83 19.40
N GLY A 377 8.57 -19.01 19.05
CA GLY A 377 8.80 -17.61 18.81
C GLY A 377 9.30 -16.87 20.06
N ARG A 378 10.00 -15.77 19.85
CA ARG A 378 10.59 -14.96 20.91
C ARG A 378 10.12 -13.52 20.79
N ASN A 379 9.72 -12.95 21.91
CA ASN A 379 9.44 -11.53 22.02
C ASN A 379 10.74 -10.79 22.33
N ILE A 380 11.13 -9.86 21.45
CA ILE A 380 12.32 -9.03 21.63
C ILE A 380 11.86 -7.58 21.80
N ALA A 381 12.11 -6.99 22.97
CA ALA A 381 11.82 -5.58 23.20
C ALA A 381 12.92 -4.71 22.54
N THR A 382 12.61 -4.09 21.40
CA THR A 382 13.58 -3.27 20.66
C THR A 382 13.93 -1.96 21.36
N THR A 383 13.14 -1.56 22.35
CA THR A 383 13.39 -0.42 23.24
C THR A 383 14.16 -0.81 24.50
N SER A 384 14.44 -2.10 24.76
CA SER A 384 15.32 -2.53 25.84
C SER A 384 16.77 -2.58 25.37
N MET A 385 17.72 -2.32 26.30
CA MET A 385 19.16 -2.36 25.98
C MET A 385 19.59 -3.71 25.41
N SER A 386 19.18 -4.82 26.03
CA SER A 386 19.55 -6.17 25.57
C SER A 386 18.92 -6.53 24.22
N GLY A 387 17.64 -6.22 24.02
CA GLY A 387 16.97 -6.49 22.74
C GLY A 387 17.52 -5.64 21.61
N TYR A 388 17.78 -4.36 21.86
CA TYR A 388 18.43 -3.48 20.89
C TYR A 388 19.83 -3.96 20.51
N LEU A 389 20.70 -4.23 21.49
CA LEU A 389 22.07 -4.69 21.25
C LEU A 389 22.10 -6.02 20.49
N PHE A 390 21.22 -6.96 20.81
CA PHE A 390 21.10 -8.22 20.08
C PHE A 390 20.75 -7.98 18.60
N LEU A 391 19.70 -7.20 18.30
CA LEU A 391 19.31 -6.93 16.92
C LEU A 391 20.35 -6.06 16.20
N HIS A 392 20.98 -5.12 16.90
CA HIS A 392 22.06 -4.33 16.33
C HIS A 392 23.27 -5.18 15.94
N PHE A 393 23.62 -6.19 16.77
CA PHE A 393 24.66 -7.15 16.42
C PHE A 393 24.30 -7.93 15.15
N VAL A 394 23.05 -8.45 15.06
CA VAL A 394 22.57 -9.12 13.86
C VAL A 394 22.61 -8.20 12.64
N ALA A 395 22.19 -6.95 12.78
CA ALA A 395 22.24 -5.95 11.71
C ALA A 395 23.69 -5.69 11.23
N LYS A 396 24.68 -5.66 12.15
CA LYS A 396 26.10 -5.51 11.82
C LYS A 396 26.68 -6.70 11.04
N MET A 397 26.04 -7.87 11.05
CA MET A 397 26.41 -8.98 10.18
C MET A 397 26.25 -8.66 8.68
N LYS A 398 25.61 -7.54 8.33
CA LYS A 398 25.53 -7.01 6.95
C LYS A 398 26.88 -7.03 6.23
N ARG A 399 27.97 -6.69 6.91
CA ARG A 399 29.34 -6.73 6.34
C ARG A 399 29.79 -8.11 5.89
N PHE A 400 29.22 -9.19 6.45
CA PHE A 400 29.54 -10.58 6.12
C PHE A 400 28.51 -11.25 5.20
N ARG A 401 27.43 -10.52 4.82
CA ARG A 401 26.32 -11.06 4.03
C ARG A 401 26.77 -11.75 2.75
N ARG A 402 27.77 -11.21 2.05
CA ARG A 402 28.30 -11.82 0.82
C ARG A 402 28.87 -13.22 0.99
N GLY A 403 29.24 -13.62 2.20
CA GLY A 403 29.71 -14.96 2.53
C GLY A 403 28.59 -15.90 3.02
N THR A 404 27.35 -15.45 3.13
CA THR A 404 26.26 -16.26 3.66
C THR A 404 25.70 -17.24 2.63
N TYR A 405 25.09 -18.31 3.12
CA TYR A 405 24.48 -19.34 2.27
C TYR A 405 23.39 -18.74 1.38
N ARG A 406 22.51 -17.94 1.96
CA ARG A 406 21.41 -17.27 1.23
C ARG A 406 21.91 -16.35 0.12
N PHE A 407 22.94 -15.57 0.37
CA PHE A 407 23.52 -14.68 -0.64
C PHE A 407 23.99 -15.47 -1.87
N HIS A 408 24.71 -16.57 -1.66
CA HIS A 408 25.18 -17.40 -2.77
C HIS A 408 24.03 -18.01 -3.58
N GLN A 409 23.00 -18.53 -2.89
CA GLN A 409 21.83 -19.09 -3.58
C GLN A 409 21.09 -18.01 -4.39
N GLN A 410 20.98 -16.80 -3.84
CA GLN A 410 20.31 -15.71 -4.53
C GLN A 410 21.12 -15.20 -5.74
N GLN A 411 22.45 -15.14 -5.64
CA GLN A 411 23.28 -14.77 -6.80
C GLN A 411 23.17 -15.81 -7.94
N ILE A 412 23.18 -17.10 -7.61
CA ILE A 412 22.98 -18.15 -8.63
C ILE A 412 21.63 -18.00 -9.33
N LEU A 413 20.55 -17.71 -8.56
CA LEU A 413 19.23 -17.47 -9.14
C LEU A 413 19.21 -16.24 -10.06
N ILE A 414 19.82 -15.14 -9.61
CA ILE A 414 19.89 -13.89 -10.40
C ILE A 414 20.69 -14.12 -11.69
N ASP A 415 21.83 -14.76 -11.60
CA ASP A 415 22.70 -14.97 -12.76
C ASP A 415 22.03 -15.91 -13.79
N ASP A 416 21.41 -17.03 -13.38
CA ASP A 416 20.62 -17.90 -14.27
C ASP A 416 19.45 -17.15 -14.92
N TRP A 417 18.72 -16.33 -14.14
CA TRP A 417 17.63 -15.51 -14.68
C TRP A 417 18.11 -14.49 -15.72
N LEU A 418 19.18 -13.73 -15.43
CA LEU A 418 19.73 -12.75 -16.35
C LEU A 418 20.28 -13.39 -17.63
N GLU A 419 20.93 -14.54 -17.54
CA GLU A 419 21.40 -15.31 -18.68
C GLU A 419 20.26 -15.73 -19.59
N ARG A 420 19.16 -16.25 -19.01
CA ARG A 420 17.96 -16.61 -19.78
C ARG A 420 17.32 -15.42 -20.47
N VAL A 421 17.17 -14.29 -19.75
CA VAL A 421 16.59 -13.07 -20.32
C VAL A 421 17.47 -12.52 -21.45
N SER A 422 18.79 -12.47 -21.26
CA SER A 422 19.71 -11.97 -22.29
C SER A 422 19.74 -12.88 -23.54
N SER A 423 19.77 -14.20 -23.34
CA SER A 423 19.69 -15.17 -24.42
C SER A 423 18.36 -15.07 -25.21
N ALA A 424 17.24 -14.92 -24.49
CA ALA A 424 15.94 -14.74 -25.12
C ALA A 424 15.85 -13.43 -25.92
N ALA A 425 16.42 -12.34 -25.41
CA ALA A 425 16.37 -11.02 -26.05
C ALA A 425 17.02 -10.99 -27.45
N LEU A 426 17.97 -11.88 -27.72
CA LEU A 426 18.61 -12.00 -29.00
C LEU A 426 17.70 -12.60 -30.09
N HIS A 427 16.63 -13.30 -29.70
CA HIS A 427 15.77 -14.07 -30.61
C HIS A 427 14.31 -13.60 -30.57
N ASP A 428 13.77 -13.40 -29.40
CA ASP A 428 12.36 -13.04 -29.17
C ASP A 428 12.24 -12.05 -28.01
N TYR A 429 12.01 -10.80 -28.36
CA TYR A 429 11.90 -9.70 -27.38
C TYR A 429 10.71 -9.87 -26.41
N ASP A 430 9.57 -10.34 -26.92
CA ASP A 430 8.35 -10.50 -26.11
C ASP A 430 8.48 -11.66 -25.14
N TYR A 431 9.15 -12.73 -25.56
CA TYR A 431 9.50 -13.83 -24.68
C TYR A 431 10.51 -13.40 -23.60
N ALA A 432 11.55 -12.63 -23.98
CA ALA A 432 12.51 -12.09 -23.02
C ALA A 432 11.86 -11.20 -21.97
N LEU A 433 10.97 -10.31 -22.37
CA LEU A 433 10.22 -9.44 -21.47
C LEU A 433 9.31 -10.25 -20.52
N SER A 434 8.72 -11.33 -21.03
CA SER A 434 7.86 -12.21 -20.23
C SER A 434 8.66 -12.98 -19.18
N ILE A 435 9.88 -13.47 -19.51
CA ILE A 435 10.80 -14.09 -18.54
C ILE A 435 11.31 -13.06 -17.53
N ALA A 436 11.65 -11.86 -17.99
CA ALA A 436 12.12 -10.79 -17.12
C ALA A 436 11.10 -10.50 -16.01
N ARG A 437 9.81 -10.47 -16.33
CA ARG A 437 8.71 -10.29 -15.35
C ARG A 437 8.50 -11.51 -14.46
N CYS A 438 8.68 -12.71 -14.98
CA CYS A 438 8.32 -13.95 -14.29
C CYS A 438 9.06 -14.13 -12.96
N ILE A 439 10.26 -13.58 -12.78
CA ILE A 439 11.02 -13.65 -11.51
C ILE A 439 10.28 -12.99 -10.33
N GLU A 440 9.28 -12.13 -10.59
CA GLU A 440 8.41 -11.53 -9.58
C GLU A 440 7.72 -12.57 -8.68
N ILE A 441 7.51 -13.79 -9.17
CA ILE A 441 6.96 -14.91 -8.40
C ILE A 441 7.84 -15.23 -7.19
N VAL A 442 9.17 -15.02 -7.30
CA VAL A 442 10.14 -15.33 -6.25
C VAL A 442 10.29 -14.15 -5.32
N LYS A 443 9.55 -14.17 -4.21
CA LYS A 443 9.56 -13.10 -3.21
C LYS A 443 9.30 -13.61 -1.80
N GLY A 444 9.53 -12.72 -0.81
CA GLY A 444 9.33 -13.03 0.61
C GLY A 444 10.42 -13.92 1.18
N TYR A 445 10.10 -14.63 2.24
CA TYR A 445 10.99 -15.52 2.98
C TYR A 445 10.27 -16.81 3.42
N GLY A 446 11.01 -17.80 3.92
CA GLY A 446 10.48 -19.08 4.38
C GLY A 446 9.64 -19.80 3.31
N ASP A 447 8.48 -20.32 3.68
CA ASP A 447 7.60 -21.09 2.78
C ASP A 447 7.11 -20.28 1.58
N THR A 448 6.94 -18.97 1.73
CA THR A 448 6.51 -18.10 0.61
C THR A 448 7.57 -18.05 -0.48
N TYR A 449 8.83 -17.90 -0.07
CA TYR A 449 9.95 -17.94 -1.00
C TYR A 449 10.09 -19.31 -1.68
N GLU A 450 10.03 -20.39 -0.92
CA GLU A 450 10.17 -21.76 -1.45
C GLU A 450 9.05 -22.08 -2.47
N ARG A 451 7.82 -21.73 -2.13
CA ARG A 451 6.68 -21.87 -3.06
C ARG A 451 6.87 -21.02 -4.33
N GLY A 452 7.31 -19.77 -4.16
CA GLY A 452 7.58 -18.87 -5.28
C GLY A 452 8.67 -19.41 -6.20
N LEU A 453 9.78 -19.87 -5.63
CA LEU A 453 10.90 -20.45 -6.36
C LEU A 453 10.49 -21.73 -7.11
N SER A 454 9.70 -22.60 -6.47
CA SER A 454 9.17 -23.81 -7.10
C SER A 454 8.28 -23.49 -8.31
N ARG A 455 7.35 -22.51 -8.17
CA ARG A 455 6.48 -22.07 -9.27
C ARG A 455 7.29 -21.43 -10.40
N TYR A 456 8.25 -20.58 -10.06
CA TYR A 456 9.14 -19.96 -11.06
C TYR A 456 9.87 -21.05 -11.86
N ARG A 457 10.51 -22.01 -11.22
CA ARG A 457 11.22 -23.12 -11.88
C ARG A 457 10.29 -23.97 -12.74
N ALA A 458 9.08 -24.26 -12.27
CA ALA A 458 8.07 -24.98 -13.04
C ALA A 458 7.63 -24.18 -14.27
N THR A 459 7.44 -22.87 -14.15
CA THR A 459 7.09 -21.99 -15.27
C THR A 459 8.18 -22.00 -16.34
N ILE A 460 9.44 -21.79 -15.94
CA ILE A 460 10.57 -21.82 -16.88
C ILE A 460 10.70 -23.18 -17.53
N GLY A 461 10.64 -24.28 -16.75
CA GLY A 461 10.75 -25.64 -17.29
C GLY A 461 9.67 -25.97 -18.31
N ALA A 462 8.44 -25.57 -18.06
CA ALA A 462 7.32 -25.81 -18.98
C ALA A 462 7.37 -24.95 -20.27
N THR A 463 8.09 -23.84 -20.25
CA THR A 463 8.12 -22.89 -21.39
C THR A 463 9.46 -22.85 -22.13
N ASP A 464 10.48 -23.53 -21.63
CA ASP A 464 11.85 -23.48 -22.16
C ASP A 464 11.93 -24.02 -23.61
N GLN A 465 11.18 -25.08 -23.93
CA GLN A 465 11.14 -25.67 -25.27
C GLN A 465 10.26 -24.85 -26.25
N SER A 466 9.09 -24.41 -25.81
CA SER A 466 8.13 -23.71 -26.66
C SER A 466 8.50 -22.24 -26.91
N ARG A 467 9.30 -21.63 -26.04
CA ARG A 467 9.66 -20.20 -26.02
C ARG A 467 8.46 -19.28 -26.23
N SER A 468 7.30 -19.68 -25.71
CA SER A 468 6.05 -18.93 -25.88
C SER A 468 5.88 -17.86 -24.80
N ALA A 469 5.92 -16.60 -25.20
CA ALA A 469 5.64 -15.46 -24.35
C ALA A 469 4.24 -15.54 -23.67
N ASP A 470 3.23 -16.02 -24.42
CA ASP A 470 1.89 -16.20 -23.88
C ASP A 470 1.81 -17.30 -22.83
N ALA A 471 2.54 -18.39 -23.02
CA ALA A 471 2.64 -19.47 -22.04
C ALA A 471 3.23 -18.96 -20.71
N VAL A 472 4.34 -18.21 -20.80
CA VAL A 472 4.96 -17.58 -19.61
C VAL A 472 3.97 -16.63 -18.92
N ARG A 473 3.32 -15.74 -19.68
CA ARG A 473 2.34 -14.77 -19.13
C ARG A 473 1.15 -15.47 -18.45
N ARG A 474 0.67 -16.56 -19.02
CA ARG A 474 -0.45 -17.35 -18.44
C ARG A 474 -0.02 -17.98 -17.11
N LEU A 475 1.12 -18.66 -17.07
CA LEU A 475 1.64 -19.29 -15.85
C LEU A 475 2.02 -18.25 -14.79
N HIS A 476 2.64 -17.14 -15.19
CA HIS A 476 2.95 -16.03 -14.29
C HIS A 476 1.69 -15.47 -13.62
N ARG A 477 0.65 -15.16 -14.38
CA ARG A 477 -0.64 -14.71 -13.82
C ARG A 477 -1.28 -15.75 -12.90
N ALA A 478 -1.26 -17.01 -13.30
CA ALA A 478 -1.79 -18.10 -12.49
C ALA A 478 -1.01 -18.29 -11.17
N ALA A 479 0.32 -18.09 -11.19
CA ALA A 479 1.15 -18.18 -10.00
C ALA A 479 0.86 -17.07 -8.98
N LEU A 480 0.42 -15.89 -9.45
CA LEU A 480 0.08 -14.74 -8.63
C LEU A 480 -1.43 -14.68 -8.26
N ALA A 481 -2.26 -15.56 -8.81
CA ALA A 481 -3.71 -15.53 -8.62
C ALA A 481 -4.14 -16.04 -7.24
N ASP A 482 -3.48 -17.05 -6.69
CA ASP A 482 -3.78 -17.59 -5.37
C ASP A 482 -2.53 -18.04 -4.60
N GLU A 483 -2.55 -17.85 -3.29
CA GLU A 483 -1.44 -18.24 -2.41
C GLU A 483 -1.24 -19.77 -2.38
N LYS A 484 -2.32 -20.55 -2.45
CA LYS A 484 -2.27 -22.04 -2.42
C LYS A 484 -1.77 -22.64 -3.72
N GLY A 485 -1.81 -21.87 -4.84
CA GLY A 485 -1.35 -22.27 -6.16
C GLY A 485 -2.24 -23.30 -6.86
N ASN A 486 -3.54 -23.33 -6.56
CA ASN A 486 -4.47 -24.21 -7.24
C ASN A 486 -4.60 -23.84 -8.71
N VAL A 487 -4.83 -22.54 -8.98
CA VAL A 487 -4.92 -21.99 -10.33
C VAL A 487 -3.65 -22.26 -11.13
N PHE A 488 -2.48 -22.14 -10.50
CA PHE A 488 -1.19 -22.45 -11.12
C PHE A 488 -1.09 -23.91 -11.54
N ARG A 489 -1.42 -24.85 -10.63
CA ARG A 489 -1.37 -26.28 -10.93
C ARG A 489 -2.32 -26.70 -12.05
N GLU A 490 -3.55 -26.18 -12.03
CA GLU A 490 -4.55 -26.42 -13.08
C GLU A 490 -4.08 -25.90 -14.43
N THR A 491 -3.52 -24.67 -14.44
CA THR A 491 -2.98 -24.05 -15.68
C THR A 491 -1.82 -24.84 -16.23
N LEU A 492 -0.87 -25.27 -15.38
CA LEU A 492 0.29 -26.06 -15.77
C LEU A 492 -0.14 -27.41 -16.36
N ALA A 493 -1.01 -28.16 -15.65
CA ALA A 493 -1.53 -29.43 -16.12
C ALA A 493 -2.29 -29.31 -17.46
N SER A 494 -3.07 -28.23 -17.64
CA SER A 494 -3.76 -27.98 -18.91
C SER A 494 -2.82 -27.73 -20.10
N MET A 495 -1.64 -27.16 -19.83
CA MET A 495 -0.61 -26.92 -20.86
C MET A 495 0.13 -28.20 -21.21
N GLU A 496 0.47 -29.03 -20.22
CA GLU A 496 1.12 -30.32 -20.42
C GLU A 496 0.22 -31.32 -21.18
N ALA A 497 -1.11 -31.21 -21.03
CA ALA A 497 -2.06 -32.06 -21.76
C ALA A 497 -2.28 -31.64 -23.21
N ASN A 498 -1.96 -30.39 -23.59
CA ASN A 498 -2.16 -29.82 -24.93
C ASN A 498 -0.86 -29.62 -25.72
N GLY A 499 0.29 -29.93 -25.16
CA GLY A 499 1.60 -29.87 -25.83
C GLY A 499 2.13 -31.25 -26.10
#